data_bd256d6505f1dfb8d7059eeed08e7cf7
#
_entry.id   bd256d6505f1dfb8d7059eeed08e7cf7
#
_cell.length_a   1.000
_cell.length_b   1.000
_cell.length_c   1.000
_cell.angle_alpha   90.00
_cell.angle_beta   90.00
_cell.angle_gamma   90.00
#
_symmetry.space_group_name_H-M   'P 1'
#
loop_
_entity.id
_entity.type
_entity.pdbx_description
1 polymer ?
#
loop_
_entity_poly.entity_id
_entity_poly.type
_entity_poly.pdbx_seq_one_letter_code
_entity_poly.pdbx_strand_id
1 'polypeptide(L)'
;MTQEYQLETILAHAGINSDEATGALASPIHFSTTYQHPEFGHSTGFDYTRTKNPTRATVEKTLAAIEKADYAIATSSGMSAIVLAFEIFPVGSKVVAARDLYGGSFRWFNDKEKEGRFFFEYTNTEDEMIAAITEDTDIVYIETPTNPLMIEFDIEKVAKIAHDKGAVVIVDNTFYSPIYQTPITQGADIVVH
;
A
#
# COMPACT_ATOMS: atom_id res chain seq x y z
N MET A 1 17.68 -11.69 19.56
CA MET A 1 17.56 -12.19 18.18
C MET A 1 16.06 -12.41 17.97
N THR A 2 15.41 -11.53 17.23
CA THR A 2 14.02 -11.72 16.79
C THR A 2 14.02 -12.85 15.78
N GLN A 3 13.28 -13.91 16.07
CA GLN A 3 13.13 -15.05 15.18
C GLN A 3 12.37 -14.57 13.93
N GLU A 4 13.03 -14.57 12.77
CA GLU A 4 12.40 -14.26 11.51
C GLU A 4 11.60 -15.50 11.05
N TYR A 5 10.26 -15.38 11.06
CA TYR A 5 9.38 -16.45 10.61
C TYR A 5 9.25 -16.47 9.09
N GLN A 6 9.05 -17.66 8.52
CA GLN A 6 8.69 -17.83 7.12
C GLN A 6 7.28 -17.28 6.87
N LEU A 7 7.01 -16.87 5.63
CA LEU A 7 5.73 -16.26 5.23
C LEU A 7 4.52 -17.13 5.62
N GLU A 8 4.61 -18.44 5.38
CA GLU A 8 3.53 -19.40 5.71
C GLU A 8 3.26 -19.44 7.21
N THR A 9 4.30 -19.29 8.02
CA THR A 9 4.16 -19.25 9.49
C THR A 9 3.49 -17.94 9.91
N ILE A 10 3.85 -16.80 9.32
CA ILE A 10 3.22 -15.50 9.59
C ILE A 10 1.73 -15.56 9.24
N LEU A 11 1.38 -16.10 8.07
CA LEU A 11 -0.01 -16.23 7.63
C LEU A 11 -0.81 -17.18 8.52
N ALA A 12 -0.24 -18.34 8.89
CA ALA A 12 -0.91 -19.31 9.77
C ALA A 12 -1.14 -18.75 11.18
N HIS A 13 -0.31 -17.83 11.64
CA HIS A 13 -0.41 -17.22 12.97
C HIS A 13 -1.10 -15.84 12.97
N ALA A 14 -1.67 -15.42 11.85
CA ALA A 14 -2.38 -14.13 11.76
C ALA A 14 -3.52 -14.05 12.78
N GLY A 15 -3.42 -13.11 13.72
CA GLY A 15 -4.41 -12.88 14.77
C GLY A 15 -4.45 -13.94 15.89
N ILE A 16 -3.56 -14.94 15.90
CA ILE A 16 -3.47 -15.90 17.03
C ILE A 16 -3.12 -15.15 18.31
N ASN A 17 -3.74 -15.56 19.41
CA ASN A 17 -3.58 -14.97 20.74
C ASN A 17 -3.97 -13.48 20.83
N SER A 18 -4.85 -13.02 19.95
CA SER A 18 -5.37 -11.64 19.97
C SER A 18 -6.48 -11.40 21.00
N ASP A 19 -7.01 -12.46 21.61
CA ASP A 19 -8.06 -12.42 22.65
C ASP A 19 -7.55 -12.97 23.98
N GLU A 20 -6.96 -12.10 24.78
CA GLU A 20 -6.48 -12.44 26.12
C GLU A 20 -7.62 -12.75 27.10
N ALA A 21 -8.84 -12.24 26.86
CA ALA A 21 -9.97 -12.39 27.78
C ALA A 21 -10.52 -13.83 27.80
N THR A 22 -10.52 -14.48 26.63
CA THR A 22 -11.05 -15.86 26.51
C THR A 22 -9.98 -16.89 26.21
N GLY A 23 -8.79 -16.46 25.77
CA GLY A 23 -7.73 -17.34 25.29
C GLY A 23 -8.05 -18.01 23.95
N ALA A 24 -8.99 -17.46 23.18
CA ALA A 24 -9.34 -17.96 21.86
C ALA A 24 -8.13 -17.88 20.91
N LEU A 25 -7.86 -18.96 20.19
CA LEU A 25 -6.76 -19.03 19.22
C LEU A 25 -7.07 -18.20 17.98
N ALA A 26 -8.32 -18.25 17.48
CA ALA A 26 -8.76 -17.44 16.37
C ALA A 26 -9.08 -16.01 16.82
N SER A 27 -8.71 -15.02 16.00
CA SER A 27 -9.05 -13.62 16.26
C SER A 27 -10.56 -13.42 16.28
N PRO A 28 -11.14 -12.79 17.31
CA PRO A 28 -12.56 -12.45 17.36
C PRO A 28 -12.94 -11.43 16.28
N ILE A 29 -14.20 -11.48 15.85
CA ILE A 29 -14.79 -10.44 14.99
C ILE A 29 -15.50 -9.43 15.89
N HIS A 30 -15.04 -8.19 15.88
CA HIS A 30 -15.58 -7.11 16.70
C HIS A 30 -16.57 -6.25 15.90
N PHE A 31 -17.85 -6.35 16.23
CA PHE A 31 -18.94 -5.56 15.65
C PHE A 31 -19.23 -4.25 16.42
N SER A 32 -18.54 -4.02 17.54
CA SER A 32 -18.78 -2.83 18.36
C SER A 32 -18.51 -1.54 17.59
N THR A 33 -19.43 -0.59 17.68
CA THR A 33 -19.28 0.75 17.08
C THR A 33 -18.41 1.63 17.95
N THR A 34 -18.59 1.56 19.29
CA THR A 34 -17.91 2.38 20.30
C THR A 34 -17.30 1.49 21.37
N TYR A 35 -16.30 1.99 22.05
CA TYR A 35 -15.56 1.28 23.09
C TYR A 35 -15.57 2.07 24.40
N GLN A 36 -15.63 1.36 25.53
CA GLN A 36 -15.58 1.98 26.85
C GLN A 36 -14.14 2.36 27.19
N HIS A 37 -13.96 3.57 27.69
CA HIS A 37 -12.70 4.00 28.28
C HIS A 37 -12.62 3.53 29.74
N PRO A 38 -11.44 3.05 30.21
CA PRO A 38 -11.25 2.65 31.60
C PRO A 38 -11.53 3.79 32.57
N GLU A 39 -11.13 5.02 32.21
CA GLU A 39 -11.39 6.25 32.92
C GLU A 39 -11.42 7.45 31.97
N PHE A 40 -11.86 8.61 32.45
CA PHE A 40 -11.95 9.82 31.64
C PHE A 40 -10.57 10.23 31.09
N GLY A 41 -10.50 10.44 29.79
CA GLY A 41 -9.26 10.82 29.10
C GLY A 41 -8.28 9.67 28.81
N HIS A 42 -8.59 8.43 29.19
CA HIS A 42 -7.74 7.25 28.96
C HIS A 42 -8.43 6.23 28.05
N SER A 43 -7.92 6.10 26.83
CA SER A 43 -8.40 5.12 25.86
C SER A 43 -7.66 3.79 25.99
N THR A 44 -8.33 2.68 25.63
CA THR A 44 -7.70 1.37 25.39
C THR A 44 -6.94 1.31 24.07
N GLY A 45 -6.97 2.38 23.27
CA GLY A 45 -6.47 2.44 21.92
C GLY A 45 -7.56 2.21 20.87
N PHE A 46 -8.79 1.90 21.30
CA PHE A 46 -9.97 1.81 20.47
C PHE A 46 -11.07 2.68 21.06
N ASP A 47 -11.60 3.59 20.27
CA ASP A 47 -12.64 4.53 20.69
C ASP A 47 -13.89 4.38 19.83
N TYR A 48 -13.70 4.32 18.52
CA TYR A 48 -14.76 4.25 17.53
C TYR A 48 -14.33 3.45 16.29
N THR A 49 -15.16 2.51 15.87
CA THR A 49 -14.84 1.52 14.80
C THR A 49 -14.39 2.15 13.48
N ARG A 50 -14.96 3.31 13.07
CA ARG A 50 -14.55 3.98 11.84
C ARG A 50 -13.08 4.41 11.88
N THR A 51 -12.60 4.87 13.02
CA THR A 51 -11.21 5.29 13.20
C THR A 51 -10.29 4.10 13.45
N LYS A 52 -10.70 3.18 14.35
CA LYS A 52 -9.90 2.00 14.70
C LYS A 52 -10.78 0.85 15.18
N ASN A 53 -10.57 -0.34 14.64
CA ASN A 53 -11.32 -1.55 14.99
C ASN A 53 -10.35 -2.72 15.21
N PRO A 54 -10.50 -3.56 16.26
CA PRO A 54 -9.58 -4.65 16.55
C PRO A 54 -9.47 -5.68 15.41
N THR A 55 -10.57 -6.02 14.75
CA THR A 55 -10.55 -6.95 13.59
C THR A 55 -9.75 -6.37 12.44
N ARG A 56 -9.98 -5.10 12.09
CA ARG A 56 -9.21 -4.40 11.05
C ARG A 56 -7.73 -4.28 11.43
N ALA A 57 -7.43 -3.96 12.68
CA ALA A 57 -6.05 -3.87 13.17
C ALA A 57 -5.29 -5.20 13.04
N THR A 58 -5.98 -6.34 13.21
CA THR A 58 -5.38 -7.67 12.96
C THR A 58 -4.99 -7.84 11.50
N VAL A 59 -5.86 -7.45 10.56
CA VAL A 59 -5.57 -7.51 9.11
C VAL A 59 -4.41 -6.58 8.76
N GLU A 60 -4.46 -5.32 9.21
CA GLU A 60 -3.42 -4.33 8.96
C GLU A 60 -2.05 -4.79 9.48
N LYS A 61 -2.00 -5.33 10.71
CA LYS A 61 -0.76 -5.89 11.28
C LYS A 61 -0.23 -7.08 10.47
N THR A 62 -1.12 -7.94 9.98
CA THR A 62 -0.72 -9.10 9.17
C THR A 62 -0.17 -8.64 7.83
N LEU A 63 -0.88 -7.73 7.13
CA LEU A 63 -0.43 -7.18 5.84
C LEU A 63 0.92 -6.47 5.97
N ALA A 64 1.11 -5.64 6.99
CA ALA A 64 2.41 -5.03 7.25
C ALA A 64 3.52 -6.07 7.41
N ALA A 65 3.27 -7.14 8.17
CA ALA A 65 4.27 -8.18 8.41
C ALA A 65 4.65 -8.96 7.14
N ILE A 66 3.69 -9.29 6.27
CA ILE A 66 3.96 -10.04 5.04
C ILE A 66 4.56 -9.18 3.93
N GLU A 67 4.22 -7.88 3.88
CA GLU A 67 4.86 -6.90 2.97
C GLU A 67 6.21 -6.40 3.50
N LYS A 68 6.58 -6.75 4.74
CA LYS A 68 7.78 -6.24 5.43
C LYS A 68 7.76 -4.71 5.57
N ALA A 69 6.57 -4.14 5.70
CA ALA A 69 6.32 -2.73 5.93
C ALA A 69 6.20 -2.42 7.43
N ASP A 70 6.40 -1.17 7.81
CA ASP A 70 6.26 -0.72 9.20
C ASP A 70 4.79 -0.77 9.65
N TYR A 71 3.86 -0.46 8.75
CA TYR A 71 2.42 -0.51 8.99
C TYR A 71 1.64 -0.67 7.69
N ALA A 72 0.36 -1.04 7.81
CA ALA A 72 -0.59 -1.09 6.71
C ALA A 72 -1.90 -0.41 7.08
N ILE A 73 -2.64 0.02 6.07
CA ILE A 73 -3.98 0.61 6.19
C ILE A 73 -4.93 -0.18 5.30
N ALA A 74 -5.94 -0.79 5.91
CA ALA A 74 -6.97 -1.50 5.16
C ALA A 74 -8.06 -0.54 4.68
N THR A 75 -8.34 -0.59 3.39
CA THR A 75 -9.40 0.17 2.72
C THR A 75 -10.52 -0.75 2.22
N SER A 76 -11.60 -0.19 1.68
CA SER A 76 -12.74 -0.97 1.19
C SER A 76 -12.51 -1.59 -0.20
N SER A 77 -11.47 -1.17 -0.92
CA SER A 77 -11.12 -1.68 -2.25
C SER A 77 -9.70 -1.26 -2.63
N GLY A 78 -9.08 -1.95 -3.61
CA GLY A 78 -7.79 -1.56 -4.18
C GLY A 78 -7.82 -0.14 -4.75
N MET A 79 -8.90 0.26 -5.44
CA MET A 79 -9.03 1.65 -5.91
C MET A 79 -9.06 2.66 -4.76
N SER A 80 -9.66 2.32 -3.62
CA SER A 80 -9.61 3.18 -2.44
C SER A 80 -8.20 3.27 -1.85
N ALA A 81 -7.41 2.20 -1.94
CA ALA A 81 -6.01 2.19 -1.53
C ALA A 81 -5.17 3.10 -2.44
N ILE A 82 -5.33 2.98 -3.77
CA ILE A 82 -4.65 3.83 -4.75
C ILE A 82 -5.00 5.30 -4.51
N VAL A 83 -6.28 5.64 -4.40
CA VAL A 83 -6.72 7.02 -4.11
C VAL A 83 -6.09 7.54 -2.83
N LEU A 84 -6.10 6.75 -1.75
CA LEU A 84 -5.50 7.15 -0.47
C LEU A 84 -4.00 7.40 -0.60
N ALA A 85 -3.27 6.55 -1.33
CA ALA A 85 -1.84 6.71 -1.56
C ALA A 85 -1.51 8.01 -2.30
N PHE A 86 -2.36 8.44 -3.23
CA PHE A 86 -2.17 9.69 -3.97
C PHE A 86 -2.62 10.94 -3.19
N GLU A 87 -3.58 10.82 -2.27
CA GLU A 87 -4.13 11.98 -1.53
C GLU A 87 -3.12 12.64 -0.56
N ILE A 88 -2.02 11.97 -0.23
CA ILE A 88 -0.96 12.56 0.61
C ILE A 88 -0.09 13.57 -0.14
N PHE A 89 -0.17 13.62 -1.47
CA PHE A 89 0.64 14.53 -2.29
C PHE A 89 -0.10 15.85 -2.59
N PRO A 90 0.65 16.95 -2.80
CA PRO A 90 0.06 18.24 -3.10
C PRO A 90 -0.62 18.29 -4.49
N VAL A 91 -1.49 19.28 -4.67
CA VAL A 91 -2.08 19.58 -5.99
C VAL A 91 -0.97 20.01 -6.95
N GLY A 92 -1.00 19.46 -8.16
CA GLY A 92 -0.01 19.78 -9.19
C GLY A 92 1.19 18.85 -9.22
N SER A 93 1.20 17.78 -8.37
CA SER A 93 2.30 16.82 -8.39
C SER A 93 2.42 16.11 -9.72
N LYS A 94 3.66 15.88 -10.13
CA LYS A 94 4.04 15.20 -11.38
C LYS A 94 4.25 13.71 -11.12
N VAL A 95 3.64 12.89 -11.96
CA VAL A 95 3.61 11.44 -11.84
C VAL A 95 4.18 10.81 -13.11
N VAL A 96 5.19 9.97 -12.97
CA VAL A 96 5.64 9.06 -14.03
C VAL A 96 4.99 7.70 -13.80
N ALA A 97 4.32 7.16 -14.81
CA ALA A 97 3.60 5.90 -14.69
C ALA A 97 3.71 5.05 -15.96
N ALA A 98 3.59 3.72 -15.81
CA ALA A 98 3.43 2.86 -16.98
C ALA A 98 2.11 3.19 -17.69
N ARG A 99 2.09 3.08 -19.02
CA ARG A 99 0.87 3.29 -19.81
C ARG A 99 -0.09 2.10 -19.72
N ASP A 100 0.46 0.90 -19.62
CA ASP A 100 -0.31 -0.31 -19.40
C ASP A 100 -0.61 -0.43 -17.90
N LEU A 101 -1.85 -0.15 -17.52
CA LEU A 101 -2.33 -0.10 -16.14
C LEU A 101 -3.74 -0.69 -16.05
N TYR A 102 -4.10 -1.13 -14.85
CA TYR A 102 -5.49 -1.43 -14.55
C TYR A 102 -6.43 -0.29 -15.00
N GLY A 103 -7.47 -0.66 -15.74
CA GLY A 103 -8.37 0.33 -16.34
C GLY A 103 -9.08 1.25 -15.34
N GLY A 104 -9.23 0.82 -14.07
CA GLY A 104 -9.73 1.66 -12.98
C GLY A 104 -8.76 2.78 -12.63
N SER A 105 -7.49 2.43 -12.44
CA SER A 105 -6.40 3.37 -12.16
C SER A 105 -6.25 4.38 -13.29
N PHE A 106 -6.20 3.91 -14.54
CA PHE A 106 -6.08 4.76 -15.71
C PHE A 106 -7.23 5.77 -15.84
N ARG A 107 -8.48 5.35 -15.60
CA ARG A 107 -9.64 6.26 -15.63
C ARG A 107 -9.54 7.33 -14.54
N TRP A 108 -9.20 6.92 -13.32
CA TRP A 108 -9.07 7.84 -12.21
C TRP A 108 -7.92 8.85 -12.45
N PHE A 109 -6.77 8.39 -12.96
CA PHE A 109 -5.64 9.25 -13.32
C PHE A 109 -6.03 10.30 -14.34
N ASN A 110 -6.70 9.90 -15.43
CA ASN A 110 -7.17 10.84 -16.46
C ASN A 110 -8.16 11.88 -15.91
N ASP A 111 -9.03 11.48 -14.97
CA ASP A 111 -9.95 12.44 -14.38
C ASP A 111 -9.23 13.42 -13.46
N LYS A 112 -8.26 12.96 -12.69
CA LYS A 112 -7.44 13.83 -11.83
C LYS A 112 -6.53 14.77 -12.64
N GLU A 113 -6.06 14.34 -13.79
CA GLU A 113 -5.30 15.20 -14.71
C GLU A 113 -6.18 16.31 -15.29
N LYS A 114 -7.42 16.01 -15.74
CA LYS A 114 -8.38 17.03 -16.21
C LYS A 114 -8.73 18.04 -15.11
N GLU A 115 -8.76 17.62 -13.86
CA GLU A 115 -8.98 18.47 -12.69
C GLU A 115 -7.74 19.32 -12.33
N GLY A 116 -6.59 19.07 -12.94
CA GLY A 116 -5.31 19.71 -12.60
C GLY A 116 -4.76 19.27 -11.25
N ARG A 117 -5.24 18.13 -10.72
CA ARG A 117 -4.81 17.58 -9.41
C ARG A 117 -3.43 16.96 -9.50
N PHE A 118 -3.17 16.22 -10.60
CA PHE A 118 -1.90 15.58 -10.94
C PHE A 118 -1.59 15.78 -12.41
N PHE A 119 -0.29 15.66 -12.79
CA PHE A 119 0.17 15.67 -14.16
C PHE A 119 0.89 14.37 -14.46
N PHE A 120 0.40 13.59 -15.43
CA PHE A 120 0.90 12.26 -15.73
C PHE A 120 1.78 12.24 -16.97
N GLU A 121 2.95 11.64 -16.85
CA GLU A 121 3.79 11.22 -17.96
C GLU A 121 3.73 9.69 -18.07
N TYR A 122 3.15 9.18 -19.16
CA TYR A 122 2.97 7.75 -19.39
C TYR A 122 4.07 7.17 -20.26
N THR A 123 4.65 6.05 -19.84
CA THR A 123 5.76 5.38 -20.51
C THR A 123 5.38 3.95 -20.89
N ASN A 124 5.94 3.42 -21.98
CA ASN A 124 5.60 2.09 -22.48
C ASN A 124 6.65 1.03 -22.08
N THR A 125 7.83 1.46 -21.68
CA THR A 125 8.95 0.58 -21.30
C THR A 125 9.63 1.10 -20.04
N GLU A 126 10.38 0.23 -19.38
CA GLU A 126 11.19 0.60 -18.22
C GLU A 126 12.23 1.68 -18.56
N ASP A 127 12.90 1.55 -19.72
CA ASP A 127 13.91 2.54 -20.14
C ASP A 127 13.28 3.92 -20.40
N GLU A 128 12.06 3.97 -20.97
CA GLU A 128 11.29 5.21 -21.11
C GLU A 128 10.92 5.77 -19.73
N MET A 129 10.48 4.92 -18.79
CA MET A 129 10.15 5.33 -17.41
C MET A 129 11.35 5.95 -16.72
N ILE A 130 12.50 5.28 -16.78
CA ILE A 130 13.74 5.78 -16.20
C ILE A 130 14.16 7.13 -16.81
N ALA A 131 14.00 7.28 -18.12
CA ALA A 131 14.33 8.54 -18.81
C ALA A 131 13.37 9.68 -18.47
N ALA A 132 12.11 9.39 -18.16
CA ALA A 132 11.09 10.35 -17.77
C ALA A 132 11.23 10.86 -16.32
N ILE A 133 11.91 10.10 -15.44
CA ILE A 133 12.11 10.48 -14.03
C ILE A 133 13.14 11.63 -13.96
N THR A 134 12.68 12.79 -13.51
CA THR A 134 13.49 14.01 -13.36
C THR A 134 13.40 14.57 -11.93
N GLU A 135 14.14 15.61 -11.63
CA GLU A 135 14.06 16.33 -10.33
C GLU A 135 12.70 16.99 -10.07
N ASP A 136 11.88 17.12 -11.10
CA ASP A 136 10.50 17.62 -11.00
C ASP A 136 9.48 16.51 -10.78
N THR A 137 9.88 15.24 -10.78
CA THR A 137 8.99 14.09 -10.56
C THR A 137 8.72 13.93 -9.07
N ASP A 138 7.44 13.95 -8.66
CA ASP A 138 7.03 13.74 -7.27
C ASP A 138 6.72 12.27 -6.99
N ILE A 139 6.14 11.58 -7.97
CA ILE A 139 5.65 10.20 -7.82
C ILE A 139 6.08 9.35 -9.01
N VAL A 140 6.57 8.15 -8.74
CA VAL A 140 6.68 7.08 -9.73
C VAL A 140 5.69 5.99 -9.36
N TYR A 141 4.72 5.72 -10.24
CA TYR A 141 3.71 4.69 -10.03
C TYR A 141 3.99 3.48 -10.93
N ILE A 142 4.24 2.35 -10.31
CA ILE A 142 4.54 1.08 -10.97
C ILE A 142 3.43 0.09 -10.66
N GLU A 143 2.81 -0.49 -11.69
CA GLU A 143 2.01 -1.71 -11.60
C GLU A 143 2.84 -2.83 -12.23
N THR A 144 3.19 -3.84 -11.45
CA THR A 144 4.05 -4.92 -11.94
C THR A 144 3.70 -6.27 -11.32
N PRO A 145 3.32 -7.28 -12.15
CA PRO A 145 3.09 -7.16 -13.61
C PRO A 145 1.92 -6.22 -13.95
N THR A 146 1.98 -5.60 -15.13
CA THR A 146 0.92 -4.70 -15.61
C THR A 146 -0.36 -5.46 -16.01
N ASN A 147 -1.49 -4.76 -16.07
CA ASN A 147 -2.75 -5.30 -16.52
C ASN A 147 -3.25 -4.54 -17.77
N PRO A 148 -3.42 -5.17 -18.96
CA PRO A 148 -3.48 -6.63 -19.16
C PRO A 148 -2.20 -7.26 -19.74
N LEU A 149 -1.15 -6.51 -20.11
CA LEU A 149 -0.06 -7.01 -20.92
C LEU A 149 0.99 -7.82 -20.14
N MET A 150 0.90 -7.86 -18.81
CA MET A 150 1.82 -8.61 -17.93
C MET A 150 3.29 -8.19 -18.10
N ILE A 151 3.53 -6.89 -18.30
CA ILE A 151 4.88 -6.32 -18.38
C ILE A 151 5.45 -6.20 -16.97
N GLU A 152 6.68 -6.62 -16.78
CA GLU A 152 7.39 -6.51 -15.52
C GLU A 152 8.35 -5.32 -15.52
N PHE A 153 8.47 -4.66 -14.37
CA PHE A 153 9.42 -3.58 -14.11
C PHE A 153 10.37 -4.01 -12.99
N ASP A 154 11.64 -3.71 -13.12
CA ASP A 154 12.64 -3.86 -12.07
C ASP A 154 12.44 -2.74 -11.02
N ILE A 155 11.72 -3.07 -9.94
CA ILE A 155 11.38 -2.12 -8.89
C ILE A 155 12.65 -1.53 -8.26
N GLU A 156 13.67 -2.34 -7.97
CA GLU A 156 14.89 -1.89 -7.31
C GLU A 156 15.64 -0.86 -8.17
N LYS A 157 15.73 -1.12 -9.47
CA LYS A 157 16.37 -0.23 -10.42
C LYS A 157 15.63 1.10 -10.55
N VAL A 158 14.30 1.04 -10.71
CA VAL A 158 13.45 2.24 -10.86
C VAL A 158 13.42 3.04 -9.57
N ALA A 159 13.25 2.38 -8.41
CA ALA A 159 13.19 3.03 -7.12
C ALA A 159 14.50 3.78 -6.78
N LYS A 160 15.64 3.17 -7.08
CA LYS A 160 16.93 3.84 -6.88
C LYS A 160 17.02 5.16 -7.66
N ILE A 161 16.59 5.16 -8.93
CA ILE A 161 16.63 6.36 -9.78
C ILE A 161 15.62 7.39 -9.31
N ALA A 162 14.41 6.94 -8.93
CA ALA A 162 13.37 7.81 -8.38
C ALA A 162 13.84 8.52 -7.10
N HIS A 163 14.42 7.79 -6.17
CA HIS A 163 14.96 8.33 -4.92
C HIS A 163 16.13 9.28 -5.14
N ASP A 164 17.02 9.00 -6.10
CA ASP A 164 18.11 9.92 -6.48
C ASP A 164 17.57 11.26 -7.00
N LYS A 165 16.32 11.31 -7.46
CA LYS A 165 15.60 12.51 -7.91
C LYS A 165 14.63 13.07 -6.87
N GLY A 166 14.45 12.40 -5.74
CA GLY A 166 13.56 12.83 -4.66
C GLY A 166 12.09 12.42 -4.83
N ALA A 167 11.79 11.57 -5.82
CA ALA A 167 10.45 11.05 -6.05
C ALA A 167 10.10 9.90 -5.11
N VAL A 168 8.81 9.77 -4.77
CA VAL A 168 8.23 8.65 -4.00
C VAL A 168 7.78 7.56 -4.94
N VAL A 169 8.07 6.30 -4.61
CA VAL A 169 7.71 5.13 -5.42
C VAL A 169 6.51 4.41 -4.84
N ILE A 170 5.44 4.35 -5.61
CA ILE A 170 4.20 3.62 -5.29
C ILE A 170 4.13 2.41 -6.21
N VAL A 171 4.00 1.21 -5.63
CA VAL A 171 3.88 -0.04 -6.39
C VAL A 171 2.54 -0.70 -6.14
N ASP A 172 1.79 -0.96 -7.21
CA ASP A 172 0.64 -1.85 -7.20
C ASP A 172 1.12 -3.29 -7.38
N ASN A 173 1.06 -4.06 -6.29
CA ASN A 173 1.52 -5.45 -6.22
C ASN A 173 0.36 -6.45 -6.25
N THR A 174 -0.81 -6.04 -6.77
CA THR A 174 -2.03 -6.85 -6.76
C THR A 174 -1.83 -8.22 -7.40
N PHE A 175 -1.12 -8.31 -8.52
CA PHE A 175 -0.98 -9.57 -9.25
C PHE A 175 0.01 -10.53 -8.60
N TYR A 176 1.18 -10.06 -8.19
CA TYR A 176 2.15 -10.93 -7.54
C TYR A 176 1.81 -11.21 -6.09
N SER A 177 1.18 -10.28 -5.39
CA SER A 177 0.94 -10.38 -3.95
C SER A 177 2.24 -10.53 -3.13
N PRO A 178 2.20 -10.41 -1.80
CA PRO A 178 3.39 -10.60 -0.95
C PRO A 178 3.99 -12.01 -1.01
N ILE A 179 3.30 -12.97 -1.65
CA ILE A 179 3.80 -14.33 -1.80
C ILE A 179 4.94 -14.42 -2.82
N TYR A 180 4.84 -13.68 -3.92
CA TYR A 180 5.82 -13.71 -5.00
C TYR A 180 6.73 -12.49 -5.02
N GLN A 181 6.29 -11.36 -4.48
CA GLN A 181 7.02 -10.10 -4.51
C GLN A 181 6.72 -9.26 -3.27
N THR A 182 7.74 -8.67 -2.67
CA THR A 182 7.64 -7.72 -1.55
C THR A 182 8.31 -6.39 -1.94
N PRO A 183 7.59 -5.49 -2.62
CA PRO A 183 8.16 -4.27 -3.20
C PRO A 183 8.86 -3.35 -2.19
N ILE A 184 8.39 -3.32 -0.93
CA ILE A 184 9.06 -2.56 0.16
C ILE A 184 10.53 -2.94 0.26
N THR A 185 10.87 -4.23 0.14
CA THR A 185 12.27 -4.68 0.23
C THR A 185 13.10 -4.34 -1.01
N GLN A 186 12.45 -3.91 -2.08
CA GLN A 186 13.04 -3.52 -3.36
C GLN A 186 13.08 -1.98 -3.53
N GLY A 187 12.68 -1.25 -2.49
CA GLY A 187 12.76 0.22 -2.49
C GLY A 187 11.42 0.94 -2.76
N ALA A 188 10.29 0.24 -2.82
CA ALA A 188 9.01 0.93 -2.83
C ALA A 188 8.74 1.61 -1.49
N ASP A 189 8.20 2.84 -1.53
CA ASP A 189 7.81 3.59 -0.34
C ASP A 189 6.38 3.23 0.08
N ILE A 190 5.51 2.96 -0.90
CA ILE A 190 4.11 2.58 -0.68
C ILE A 190 3.78 1.39 -1.59
N VAL A 191 3.11 0.40 -1.02
CA VAL A 191 2.58 -0.75 -1.77
C VAL A 191 1.06 -0.77 -1.65
N VAL A 192 0.37 -1.00 -2.76
CA VAL A 192 -1.09 -1.14 -2.81
C VAL A 192 -1.50 -2.49 -3.43
N HIS A 193 -2.70 -2.95 -3.07
CA HIS A 193 -3.31 -4.19 -3.57
C HIS A 193 -4.77 -3.97 -3.95
#